data_a48a8c709cd76bdfd2fb3f1f2dd5c246
#
_entry.id   a48a8c709cd76bdfd2fb3f1f2dd5c246
#
_cell.length_a   1.000
_cell.length_b   1.000
_cell.length_c   1.000
_cell.angle_alpha   90.00
_cell.angle_beta   90.00
_cell.angle_gamma   90.00
#
_symmetry.space_group_name_H-M   'P 1'
#
loop_
_entity.id
_entity.type
_entity.pdbx_description
1 polymer ?
#
loop_
_entity_poly.entity_id
_entity_poly.type
_entity_poly.pdbx_seq_one_letter_code
_entity_poly.pdbx_strand_id
1 'polypeptide(L)'
;MENIIKVEGVTKSYAKHQVHQNLSLDIVRGECFTLLGPSGCGKTVLIRMIAGHEVPDEGKISIDNTVVTDSATGEYIPPERRGLGIVFQDYAVWPHMTVFENIAYPLKMEKRPKAEIDELVMRMIDIVGMKGLDKRLPSELSGGQQQRVALARALVADPSVMLLDEPLSNLD
;
A
#
# COMPACT_ATOMS: atom_id res chain seq x y z
N MET A 1 13.85 19.86 -4.52
CA MET A 1 13.08 18.96 -3.64
C MET A 1 13.39 17.54 -4.09
N GLU A 2 13.46 16.60 -3.15
CA GLU A 2 13.83 15.21 -3.47
C GLU A 2 12.57 14.40 -3.81
N ASN A 3 12.61 13.69 -4.94
CA ASN A 3 11.50 12.83 -5.35
C ASN A 3 11.53 11.53 -4.53
N ILE A 4 10.38 11.16 -3.95
CA ILE A 4 10.22 9.88 -3.22
C ILE A 4 9.78 8.76 -4.17
N ILE A 5 8.96 9.08 -5.19
CA ILE A 5 8.58 8.16 -6.26
C ILE A 5 8.91 8.81 -7.60
N LYS A 6 9.48 8.02 -8.50
CA LYS A 6 9.72 8.41 -9.89
C LYS A 6 9.22 7.30 -10.81
N VAL A 7 8.34 7.66 -11.72
CA VAL A 7 7.81 6.79 -12.78
C VAL A 7 8.29 7.36 -14.11
N GLU A 8 8.95 6.55 -14.93
CA GLU A 8 9.62 6.99 -16.16
C GLU A 8 9.19 6.11 -17.33
N GLY A 9 8.44 6.69 -18.27
CA GLY A 9 8.07 6.06 -19.54
C GLY A 9 7.26 4.77 -19.39
N VAL A 10 6.46 4.64 -18.34
CA VAL A 10 5.73 3.40 -18.04
C VAL A 10 4.59 3.19 -19.03
N THR A 11 4.59 2.01 -19.67
CA THR A 11 3.52 1.51 -20.53
C THR A 11 2.93 0.25 -19.92
N LYS A 12 1.59 0.12 -19.92
CA LYS A 12 0.88 -1.07 -19.45
C LYS A 12 -0.34 -1.34 -20.32
N SER A 13 -0.44 -2.59 -20.77
CA SER A 13 -1.56 -3.07 -21.60
C SER A 13 -2.11 -4.41 -21.10
N TYR A 14 -3.39 -4.63 -21.28
CA TYR A 14 -4.06 -5.91 -21.04
C TYR A 14 -4.68 -6.37 -22.36
N ALA A 15 -4.15 -7.42 -22.95
CA ALA A 15 -4.51 -7.90 -24.29
C ALA A 15 -4.42 -6.77 -25.34
N LYS A 16 -5.56 -6.26 -25.81
CA LYS A 16 -5.63 -5.17 -26.83
C LYS A 16 -5.93 -3.80 -26.21
N HIS A 17 -6.12 -3.73 -24.89
CA HIS A 17 -6.47 -2.48 -24.21
C HIS A 17 -5.22 -1.89 -23.53
N GLN A 18 -4.77 -0.74 -24.03
CA GLN A 18 -3.67 0.01 -23.44
C GLN A 18 -4.21 0.90 -22.32
N VAL A 19 -3.72 0.69 -21.09
CA VAL A 19 -4.15 1.42 -19.89
C VAL A 19 -3.26 2.63 -19.65
N HIS A 20 -1.95 2.43 -19.77
CA HIS A 20 -0.96 3.50 -19.68
C HIS A 20 -0.05 3.48 -20.89
N GLN A 21 0.30 4.65 -21.42
CA GLN A 21 1.20 4.83 -22.55
C GLN A 21 2.24 5.88 -22.23
N ASN A 22 3.50 5.46 -22.10
CA ASN A 22 4.64 6.35 -21.84
C ASN A 22 4.40 7.32 -20.68
N LEU A 23 3.78 6.82 -19.58
CA LEU A 23 3.44 7.62 -18.41
C LEU A 23 4.70 7.94 -17.62
N SER A 24 4.89 9.24 -17.36
CA SER A 24 5.96 9.71 -16.46
C SER A 24 5.37 10.64 -15.42
N LEU A 25 5.78 10.46 -14.16
CA LEU A 25 5.41 11.34 -13.06
C LEU A 25 6.46 11.27 -11.94
N ASP A 26 6.59 12.38 -11.23
CA ASP A 26 7.44 12.50 -10.05
C ASP A 26 6.59 12.90 -8.85
N ILE A 27 6.81 12.25 -7.70
CA ILE A 27 6.16 12.60 -6.43
C ILE A 27 7.24 13.02 -5.44
N VAL A 28 7.07 14.20 -4.85
CA VAL A 28 8.06 14.78 -3.93
C VAL A 28 7.88 14.20 -2.52
N ARG A 29 8.96 14.06 -1.79
CA ARG A 29 8.94 13.61 -0.40
C ARG A 29 8.07 14.54 0.47
N GLY A 30 7.14 13.94 1.24
CA GLY A 30 6.20 14.65 2.11
C GLY A 30 4.99 15.26 1.39
N GLU A 31 4.85 15.03 0.09
CA GLU A 31 3.69 15.47 -0.69
C GLU A 31 2.49 14.54 -0.49
N CYS A 32 1.29 15.12 -0.46
CA CYS A 32 0.03 14.40 -0.61
C CYS A 32 -0.40 14.46 -2.07
N PHE A 33 -0.04 13.42 -2.83
CA PHE A 33 -0.33 13.34 -4.27
C PHE A 33 -1.66 12.61 -4.52
N THR A 34 -2.56 13.23 -5.29
CA THR A 34 -3.88 12.65 -5.57
C THR A 34 -4.05 12.35 -7.05
N LEU A 35 -4.39 11.09 -7.36
CA LEU A 35 -4.76 10.65 -8.71
C LEU A 35 -6.26 10.85 -8.94
N LEU A 36 -6.62 11.73 -9.87
CA LEU A 36 -8.01 11.99 -10.27
C LEU A 36 -8.27 11.47 -11.70
N GLY A 37 -9.45 10.92 -11.91
CA GLY A 37 -9.87 10.46 -13.23
C GLY A 37 -11.08 9.52 -13.13
N PRO A 38 -11.76 9.26 -14.28
CA PRO A 38 -12.92 8.38 -14.33
C PRO A 38 -12.57 6.94 -13.91
N SER A 39 -13.61 6.15 -13.61
CA SER A 39 -13.43 4.71 -13.36
C SER A 39 -12.81 4.04 -14.60
N GLY A 40 -11.87 3.13 -14.38
CA GLY A 40 -11.19 2.40 -15.46
C GLY A 40 -10.04 3.14 -16.16
N CYS A 41 -9.72 4.39 -15.79
CA CYS A 41 -8.58 5.12 -16.41
C CYS A 41 -7.19 4.66 -15.94
N GLY A 42 -7.09 3.62 -15.10
CA GLY A 42 -5.81 3.01 -14.73
C GLY A 42 -5.22 3.44 -13.38
N LYS A 43 -5.90 4.25 -12.55
CA LYS A 43 -5.38 4.68 -11.22
C LYS A 43 -4.92 3.51 -10.37
N THR A 44 -5.76 2.51 -10.18
CA THR A 44 -5.45 1.27 -9.44
C THR A 44 -4.28 0.51 -10.07
N VAL A 45 -4.19 0.46 -11.41
CA VAL A 45 -3.08 -0.19 -12.12
C VAL A 45 -1.76 0.51 -11.81
N LEU A 46 -1.74 1.85 -11.84
CA LEU A 46 -0.54 2.62 -11.48
C LEU A 46 -0.13 2.38 -10.02
N ILE A 47 -1.07 2.44 -9.08
CA ILE A 47 -0.82 2.15 -7.67
C ILE A 47 -0.24 0.74 -7.50
N ARG A 48 -0.81 -0.26 -8.18
CA ARG A 48 -0.32 -1.65 -8.13
C ARG A 48 1.07 -1.82 -8.73
N MET A 49 1.40 -1.10 -9.81
CA MET A 49 2.76 -1.11 -10.37
C MET A 49 3.77 -0.48 -9.41
N ILE A 50 3.45 0.64 -8.77
CA ILE A 50 4.30 1.26 -7.75
C ILE A 50 4.47 0.32 -6.54
N ALA A 51 3.38 -0.33 -6.11
CA ALA A 51 3.41 -1.30 -5.02
C ALA A 51 4.15 -2.59 -5.35
N GLY A 52 4.31 -2.94 -6.64
CA GLY A 52 4.94 -4.18 -7.09
C GLY A 52 3.99 -5.36 -7.24
N HIS A 53 2.68 -5.14 -7.18
CA HIS A 53 1.68 -6.18 -7.46
C HIS A 53 1.43 -6.36 -8.96
N GLU A 54 1.89 -5.42 -9.77
CA GLU A 54 1.86 -5.44 -11.23
C GLU A 54 3.22 -5.02 -11.77
N VAL A 55 3.59 -5.58 -12.92
CA VAL A 55 4.82 -5.19 -13.63
C VAL A 55 4.44 -4.42 -14.89
N PRO A 56 5.03 -3.25 -15.15
CA PRO A 56 4.83 -2.54 -16.41
C PRO A 56 5.43 -3.35 -17.58
N ASP A 57 4.86 -3.16 -18.77
CA ASP A 57 5.39 -3.77 -20.00
C ASP A 57 6.66 -3.04 -20.45
N GLU A 58 6.71 -1.70 -20.24
CA GLU A 58 7.86 -0.85 -20.51
C GLU A 58 8.01 0.20 -19.42
N GLY A 59 9.22 0.75 -19.30
CA GLY A 59 9.55 1.85 -18.41
C GLY A 59 10.14 1.41 -17.08
N LYS A 60 10.31 2.38 -16.18
CA LYS A 60 11.02 2.22 -14.92
C LYS A 60 10.30 2.90 -13.77
N ILE A 61 10.37 2.31 -12.59
CA ILE A 61 9.85 2.86 -11.35
C ILE A 61 10.96 2.86 -10.31
N SER A 62 11.16 4.01 -9.67
CA SER A 62 12.10 4.16 -8.55
C SER A 62 11.38 4.68 -7.31
N ILE A 63 11.80 4.19 -6.14
CA ILE A 63 11.31 4.61 -4.82
C ILE A 63 12.54 4.93 -3.97
N ASP A 64 12.56 6.11 -3.37
CA ASP A 64 13.67 6.58 -2.53
C ASP A 64 15.05 6.38 -3.21
N ASN A 65 15.16 6.85 -4.46
CA ASN A 65 16.33 6.71 -5.34
C ASN A 65 16.74 5.26 -5.68
N THR A 66 15.98 4.26 -5.22
CA THR A 66 16.21 2.85 -5.56
C THR A 66 15.30 2.44 -6.71
N VAL A 67 15.86 1.89 -7.78
CA VAL A 67 15.06 1.28 -8.86
C VAL A 67 14.37 0.04 -8.31
N VAL A 68 13.03 0.03 -8.35
CA VAL A 68 12.23 -1.11 -7.86
C VAL A 68 11.63 -1.94 -8.99
N THR A 69 11.57 -1.37 -10.18
CA THR A 69 11.17 -2.08 -11.41
C THR A 69 11.81 -1.39 -12.59
N ASP A 70 12.45 -2.16 -13.47
CA ASP A 70 12.97 -1.70 -14.75
C ASP A 70 12.75 -2.80 -15.81
N SER A 71 11.87 -2.55 -16.78
CA SER A 71 11.53 -3.51 -17.83
C SER A 71 12.68 -3.77 -18.80
N ALA A 72 13.61 -2.81 -18.96
CA ALA A 72 14.74 -2.96 -19.88
C ALA A 72 15.82 -3.88 -19.31
N THR A 73 16.04 -3.87 -18.00
CA THR A 73 17.04 -4.70 -17.31
C THR A 73 16.46 -5.96 -16.70
N GLY A 74 15.12 -6.02 -16.54
CA GLY A 74 14.43 -7.08 -15.82
C GLY A 74 14.52 -6.94 -14.29
N GLU A 75 14.96 -5.79 -13.79
CA GLU A 75 15.05 -5.54 -12.34
C GLU A 75 13.64 -5.48 -11.73
N TYR A 76 13.45 -6.22 -10.63
CA TYR A 76 12.18 -6.26 -9.91
C TYR A 76 12.39 -6.53 -8.43
N ILE A 77 11.98 -5.56 -7.61
CA ILE A 77 11.90 -5.69 -6.16
C ILE A 77 10.46 -6.04 -5.79
N PRO A 78 10.22 -7.16 -5.08
CA PRO A 78 8.87 -7.56 -4.70
C PRO A 78 8.24 -6.62 -3.66
N PRO A 79 6.89 -6.58 -3.54
CA PRO A 79 6.15 -5.64 -2.70
C PRO A 79 6.65 -5.51 -1.27
N GLU A 80 6.93 -6.64 -0.62
CA GLU A 80 7.36 -6.72 0.77
C GLU A 80 8.74 -6.11 1.04
N ARG A 81 9.50 -5.77 -0.01
CA ARG A 81 10.84 -5.15 0.09
C ARG A 81 10.87 -3.71 -0.41
N ARG A 82 9.72 -3.13 -0.77
CA ARG A 82 9.65 -1.74 -1.28
C ARG A 82 9.51 -0.69 -0.17
N GLY A 83 9.30 -1.09 1.09
CA GLY A 83 9.12 -0.16 2.22
C GLY A 83 7.86 0.70 2.14
N LEU A 84 6.81 0.17 1.51
CA LEU A 84 5.54 0.86 1.28
C LEU A 84 4.44 0.34 2.20
N GLY A 85 3.56 1.22 2.65
CA GLY A 85 2.25 0.87 3.19
C GLY A 85 1.19 0.95 2.10
N ILE A 86 0.28 -0.02 2.05
CA ILE A 86 -0.82 -0.02 1.07
C ILE A 86 -2.16 -0.31 1.75
N VAL A 87 -3.18 0.46 1.38
CA VAL A 87 -4.59 0.21 1.71
C VAL A 87 -5.33 -0.03 0.41
N PHE A 88 -5.89 -1.24 0.26
CA PHE A 88 -6.70 -1.64 -0.88
C PHE A 88 -8.15 -1.20 -0.71
N GLN A 89 -8.88 -1.10 -1.82
CA GLN A 89 -10.29 -0.73 -1.87
C GLN A 89 -11.19 -1.67 -1.03
N ASP A 90 -10.89 -2.95 -1.00
CA ASP A 90 -11.59 -3.99 -0.22
C ASP A 90 -11.01 -4.23 1.18
N TYR A 91 -10.11 -3.31 1.62
CA TYR A 91 -9.36 -3.36 2.88
C TYR A 91 -8.43 -4.57 3.05
N ALA A 92 -8.65 -5.67 2.35
CA ALA A 92 -7.87 -6.91 2.36
C ALA A 92 -7.49 -7.37 3.79
N VAL A 93 -8.44 -7.28 4.73
CA VAL A 93 -8.23 -7.73 6.12
C VAL A 93 -8.31 -9.25 6.16
N TRP A 94 -7.36 -9.93 6.81
CA TRP A 94 -7.37 -11.40 6.91
C TRP A 94 -8.47 -11.87 7.87
N PRO A 95 -9.48 -12.61 7.38
CA PRO A 95 -10.68 -12.92 8.17
C PRO A 95 -10.44 -13.91 9.33
N HIS A 96 -9.35 -14.68 9.26
CA HIS A 96 -8.96 -15.67 10.26
C HIS A 96 -8.01 -15.12 11.34
N MET A 97 -7.62 -13.86 11.22
CA MET A 97 -6.74 -13.16 12.17
C MET A 97 -7.53 -12.13 12.96
N THR A 98 -7.21 -11.98 14.24
CA THR A 98 -7.73 -10.90 15.08
C THR A 98 -7.28 -9.52 14.60
N VAL A 99 -7.87 -8.44 15.16
CA VAL A 99 -7.40 -7.06 14.93
C VAL A 99 -5.90 -6.94 15.23
N PHE A 100 -5.49 -7.42 16.41
CA PHE A 100 -4.08 -7.42 16.81
C PHE A 100 -3.19 -8.14 15.80
N GLU A 101 -3.57 -9.36 15.38
CA GLU A 101 -2.77 -10.17 14.46
C GLU A 101 -2.67 -9.57 13.07
N ASN A 102 -3.76 -8.97 12.56
CA ASN A 102 -3.75 -8.22 11.31
C ASN A 102 -2.73 -7.08 11.34
N ILE A 103 -2.75 -6.26 12.40
CA ILE A 103 -1.85 -5.12 12.54
C ILE A 103 -0.41 -5.58 12.79
N ALA A 104 -0.21 -6.65 13.59
CA ALA A 104 1.11 -7.18 13.92
C ALA A 104 1.84 -7.84 12.74
N TYR A 105 1.10 -8.21 11.69
CA TYR A 105 1.64 -9.05 10.61
C TYR A 105 2.89 -8.47 9.93
N PRO A 106 2.94 -7.19 9.50
CA PRO A 106 4.15 -6.62 8.88
C PRO A 106 5.36 -6.70 9.80
N LEU A 107 5.20 -6.37 11.07
CA LEU A 107 6.28 -6.41 12.06
C LEU A 107 6.82 -7.82 12.31
N LYS A 108 5.93 -8.83 12.24
CA LYS A 108 6.34 -10.25 12.30
C LYS A 108 7.17 -10.66 11.08
N MET A 109 6.81 -10.17 9.89
CA MET A 109 7.60 -10.41 8.66
C MET A 109 8.98 -9.77 8.73
N GLU A 110 9.10 -8.60 9.38
CA GLU A 110 10.38 -7.95 9.69
C GLU A 110 11.15 -8.65 10.81
N LYS A 111 10.58 -9.69 11.44
CA LYS A 111 11.18 -10.45 12.54
C LYS A 111 11.51 -9.57 13.77
N ARG A 112 10.71 -8.54 14.04
CA ARG A 112 10.90 -7.69 15.23
C ARG A 112 10.67 -8.48 16.52
N PRO A 113 11.30 -8.07 17.63
CA PRO A 113 11.09 -8.69 18.94
C PRO A 113 9.61 -8.61 19.37
N LYS A 114 9.10 -9.67 20.03
CA LYS A 114 7.70 -9.74 20.46
C LYS A 114 7.27 -8.53 21.32
N ALA A 115 8.10 -8.11 22.26
CA ALA A 115 7.79 -6.97 23.14
C ALA A 115 7.60 -5.67 22.34
N GLU A 116 8.41 -5.43 21.32
CA GLU A 116 8.28 -4.29 20.42
C GLU A 116 7.00 -4.38 19.58
N ILE A 117 6.67 -5.57 19.06
CA ILE A 117 5.42 -5.80 18.32
C ILE A 117 4.22 -5.48 19.21
N ASP A 118 4.18 -6.00 20.43
CA ASP A 118 3.09 -5.79 21.37
C ASP A 118 2.88 -4.29 21.67
N GLU A 119 3.96 -3.54 21.89
CA GLU A 119 3.92 -2.10 22.14
C GLU A 119 3.41 -1.31 20.93
N LEU A 120 4.02 -1.52 19.75
CA LEU A 120 3.68 -0.78 18.52
C LEU A 120 2.24 -1.05 18.08
N VAL A 121 1.79 -2.31 18.16
CA VAL A 121 0.43 -2.69 17.77
C VAL A 121 -0.59 -2.08 18.71
N MET A 122 -0.39 -2.16 20.03
CA MET A 122 -1.33 -1.57 20.99
C MET A 122 -1.39 -0.06 20.86
N ARG A 123 -0.27 0.62 20.64
CA ARG A 123 -0.22 2.05 20.33
C ARG A 123 -1.00 2.37 19.06
N MET A 124 -0.85 1.57 18.00
CA MET A 124 -1.55 1.79 16.75
C MET A 124 -3.07 1.59 16.89
N ILE A 125 -3.51 0.56 17.65
CA ILE A 125 -4.91 0.33 18.00
C ILE A 125 -5.52 1.54 18.71
N ASP A 126 -4.79 2.15 19.63
CA ASP A 126 -5.24 3.37 20.32
C ASP A 126 -5.34 4.56 19.34
N ILE A 127 -4.35 4.77 18.47
CA ILE A 127 -4.33 5.85 17.47
C ILE A 127 -5.56 5.78 16.54
N VAL A 128 -5.92 4.58 16.07
CA VAL A 128 -7.07 4.41 15.17
C VAL A 128 -8.41 4.30 15.90
N GLY A 129 -8.44 4.51 17.23
CA GLY A 129 -9.66 4.52 18.04
C GLY A 129 -10.33 3.15 18.16
N MET A 130 -9.55 2.06 18.26
CA MET A 130 -10.05 0.69 18.35
C MET A 130 -9.69 -0.01 19.66
N LYS A 131 -9.48 0.77 20.73
CA LYS A 131 -9.16 0.26 22.06
C LYS A 131 -10.19 -0.77 22.55
N GLY A 132 -9.71 -1.92 23.05
CA GLY A 132 -10.53 -3.03 23.53
C GLY A 132 -11.11 -3.92 22.45
N LEU A 133 -10.74 -3.71 21.17
CA LEU A 133 -11.17 -4.55 20.05
C LEU A 133 -10.04 -5.45 19.52
N ASP A 134 -8.89 -5.46 20.18
CA ASP A 134 -7.66 -6.16 19.78
C ASP A 134 -7.86 -7.66 19.50
N LYS A 135 -8.77 -8.32 20.24
CA LYS A 135 -9.07 -9.75 20.13
C LYS A 135 -10.19 -10.10 19.17
N ARG A 136 -10.89 -9.11 18.61
CA ARG A 136 -12.01 -9.36 17.69
C ARG A 136 -11.52 -9.83 16.33
N LEU A 137 -12.36 -10.65 15.69
CA LEU A 137 -12.19 -11.02 14.28
C LEU A 137 -12.83 -9.95 13.36
N PRO A 138 -12.39 -9.84 12.09
CA PRO A 138 -12.98 -8.92 11.14
C PRO A 138 -14.50 -9.07 10.95
N SER A 139 -15.03 -10.29 11.07
CA SER A 139 -16.47 -10.57 10.99
C SER A 139 -17.30 -9.92 12.10
N GLU A 140 -16.66 -9.50 13.19
CA GLU A 140 -17.30 -8.82 14.33
C GLU A 140 -17.18 -7.29 14.26
N LEU A 141 -16.63 -6.77 13.14
CA LEU A 141 -16.33 -5.35 12.93
C LEU A 141 -17.23 -4.76 11.85
N SER A 142 -17.60 -3.48 12.02
CA SER A 142 -18.21 -2.70 10.93
C SER A 142 -17.19 -2.45 9.80
N GLY A 143 -17.67 -2.10 8.58
CA GLY A 143 -16.79 -1.76 7.45
C GLY A 143 -15.78 -0.66 7.78
N GLY A 144 -16.23 0.43 8.44
CA GLY A 144 -15.34 1.49 8.90
C GLY A 144 -14.30 1.04 9.94
N GLN A 145 -14.62 0.04 10.79
CA GLN A 145 -13.66 -0.55 11.70
C GLN A 145 -12.64 -1.43 10.96
N GLN A 146 -13.08 -2.21 9.97
CA GLN A 146 -12.17 -3.00 9.12
C GLN A 146 -11.21 -2.10 8.33
N GLN A 147 -11.69 -0.97 7.83
CA GLN A 147 -10.86 0.05 7.19
C GLN A 147 -9.78 0.58 8.13
N ARG A 148 -10.13 0.88 9.39
CA ARG A 148 -9.14 1.32 10.40
C ARG A 148 -8.11 0.25 10.70
N VAL A 149 -8.48 -1.03 10.71
CA VAL A 149 -7.53 -2.14 10.82
C VAL A 149 -6.56 -2.17 9.64
N ALA A 150 -7.06 -2.03 8.41
CA ALA A 150 -6.23 -1.98 7.21
C ALA A 150 -5.26 -0.78 7.23
N LEU A 151 -5.74 0.40 7.64
CA LEU A 151 -4.91 1.59 7.79
C LEU A 151 -3.84 1.40 8.87
N ALA A 152 -4.23 0.88 10.03
CA ALA A 152 -3.30 0.60 11.13
C ALA A 152 -2.22 -0.40 10.72
N ARG A 153 -2.59 -1.47 10.00
CA ARG A 153 -1.65 -2.46 9.46
C ARG A 153 -0.66 -1.83 8.48
N ALA A 154 -1.13 -0.94 7.62
CA ALA A 154 -0.27 -0.28 6.64
C ALA A 154 0.71 0.73 7.29
N LEU A 155 0.33 1.35 8.42
CA LEU A 155 1.13 2.36 9.11
C LEU A 155 2.09 1.81 10.16
N VAL A 156 1.81 0.62 10.73
CA VAL A 156 2.52 0.13 11.92
C VAL A 156 4.01 -0.09 11.70
N ALA A 157 4.43 -0.38 10.47
CA ALA A 157 5.83 -0.57 10.08
C ALA A 157 6.56 0.74 9.71
N ASP A 158 5.92 1.90 9.90
CA ASP A 158 6.45 3.22 9.58
C ASP A 158 6.96 3.34 8.13
N PRO A 159 6.09 3.11 7.13
CA PRO A 159 6.48 3.09 5.73
C PRO A 159 6.89 4.49 5.24
N SER A 160 7.86 4.54 4.30
CA SER A 160 8.30 5.79 3.68
C SER A 160 7.24 6.43 2.76
N VAL A 161 6.33 5.62 2.25
CA VAL A 161 5.21 6.04 1.37
C VAL A 161 3.95 5.24 1.71
N MET A 162 2.81 5.93 1.74
CA MET A 162 1.49 5.33 1.83
C MET A 162 0.78 5.37 0.48
N LEU A 163 0.33 4.22 0.01
CA LEU A 163 -0.51 4.08 -1.18
C LEU A 163 -1.95 3.79 -0.75
N LEU A 164 -2.89 4.61 -1.23
CA LEU A 164 -4.31 4.48 -0.91
C LEU A 164 -5.10 4.30 -2.21
N ASP A 165 -5.70 3.12 -2.39
CA ASP A 165 -6.53 2.80 -3.56
C ASP A 165 -8.00 2.92 -3.19
N GLU A 166 -8.65 4.04 -3.58
CA GLU A 166 -10.05 4.38 -3.29
C GLU A 166 -10.44 4.20 -1.81
N PRO A 167 -9.68 4.78 -0.86
CA PRO A 167 -9.86 4.47 0.56
C PRO A 167 -11.20 4.92 1.14
N LEU A 168 -11.97 5.74 0.43
CA LEU A 168 -13.25 6.31 0.90
C LEU A 168 -14.46 5.72 0.17
N SER A 169 -14.27 4.77 -0.74
CA SER A 169 -15.34 4.25 -1.62
C SER A 169 -16.47 3.53 -0.87
N ASN A 170 -16.23 3.07 0.35
CA ASN A 170 -17.19 2.32 1.17
C ASN A 170 -17.63 3.10 2.43
N LEU A 171 -17.41 4.41 2.48
CA LEU A 171 -17.92 5.29 3.53
C LEU A 171 -19.21 5.95 3.04
N ASP A 172 -20.35 5.46 3.54
CA ASP A 172 -21.67 6.10 3.44
C ASP A 172 -21.80 7.24 4.45
#